data_1c013c84cddab43a9fbda2ad2500851f
#
_entry.id   1c013c84cddab43a9fbda2ad2500851f
#
_cell.length_a   1.000
_cell.length_b   1.000
_cell.length_c   1.000
_cell.angle_alpha   90.00
_cell.angle_beta   90.00
_cell.angle_gamma   90.00
#
_symmetry.space_group_name_H-M   'P 1'
#
loop_
_entity.id
_entity.type
_entity.pdbx_description
1 polymer ?
#
loop_
_entity_poly.entity_id
_entity_poly.type
_entity_poly.pdbx_seq_one_letter_code
_entity_poly.pdbx_strand_id
1 'polypeptide(L)'
;LALTAESITTTALDILSRYGLGDLSMRRLARELEVQPSALYWHVKDKQSLLILISRSLKAEVDTLCPGAADPLAAAMSLREVLLKYRDGAEIMLLGYSIDPAEVTPQALTADRLGAELSQGILTLTLGAVAVEQNRRLFEVDPADAAENFGANAAHLLRSARTQR
;
A
#
# COMPACT_ATOMS: atom_id res chain seq x y z
N LEU A 1 4.86 24.35 -11.46
CA LEU A 1 3.95 23.19 -11.59
C LEU A 1 2.65 23.53 -10.84
N ALA A 2 1.49 23.16 -11.40
CA ALA A 2 0.23 23.32 -10.65
C ALA A 2 0.21 22.33 -9.49
N LEU A 3 -0.19 22.79 -8.30
CA LEU A 3 -0.36 21.93 -7.13
C LEU A 3 -1.65 21.11 -7.33
N THR A 4 -1.49 19.80 -7.49
CA THR A 4 -2.57 18.84 -7.70
C THR A 4 -2.43 17.64 -6.78
N ALA A 5 -3.49 16.86 -6.58
CA ALA A 5 -3.40 15.60 -5.83
C ALA A 5 -2.32 14.67 -6.42
N GLU A 6 -2.19 14.64 -7.73
CA GLU A 6 -1.18 13.83 -8.42
C GLU A 6 0.24 14.31 -8.12
N SER A 7 0.53 15.62 -8.25
CA SER A 7 1.86 16.16 -7.94
C SER A 7 2.23 15.98 -6.48
N ILE A 8 1.26 16.13 -5.57
CA ILE A 8 1.43 15.89 -4.13
C ILE A 8 1.79 14.42 -3.87
N THR A 9 1.04 13.49 -4.47
CA THR A 9 1.26 12.05 -4.29
C THR A 9 2.60 11.62 -4.86
N THR A 10 2.93 12.05 -6.08
CA THR A 10 4.20 11.73 -6.73
C THR A 10 5.39 12.20 -5.90
N THR A 11 5.35 13.44 -5.40
CA THR A 11 6.41 13.98 -4.55
C THR A 11 6.48 13.26 -3.20
N ALA A 12 5.33 12.91 -2.61
CA ALA A 12 5.30 12.15 -1.36
C ALA A 12 5.89 10.74 -1.52
N LEU A 13 5.60 10.05 -2.62
CA LEU A 13 6.18 8.75 -2.97
C LEU A 13 7.69 8.84 -3.23
N ASP A 14 8.17 9.92 -3.84
CA ASP A 14 9.60 10.17 -4.02
C ASP A 14 10.32 10.38 -2.67
N ILE A 15 9.75 11.19 -1.78
CA ILE A 15 10.26 11.37 -0.41
C ILE A 15 10.30 10.02 0.32
N LEU A 16 9.23 9.23 0.23
CA LEU A 16 9.13 7.91 0.84
C LEU A 16 10.22 6.97 0.34
N SER A 17 10.44 6.91 -0.97
CA SER A 17 11.42 6.03 -1.58
C SER A 17 12.86 6.37 -1.15
N ARG A 18 13.17 7.65 -1.03
CA ARG A 18 14.52 8.11 -0.68
C ARG A 18 14.80 8.09 0.81
N TYR A 19 13.82 8.45 1.62
CA TYR A 19 14.07 8.78 3.04
C TYR A 19 13.21 7.98 4.01
N GLY A 20 12.15 7.31 3.52
CA GLY A 20 11.21 6.55 4.33
C GLY A 20 10.12 7.40 4.99
N LEU A 21 9.24 6.71 5.72
CA LEU A 21 8.05 7.32 6.34
C LEU A 21 8.39 8.33 7.44
N GLY A 22 9.50 8.13 8.16
CA GLY A 22 9.93 9.05 9.21
C GLY A 22 10.20 10.47 8.72
N ASP A 23 10.66 10.59 7.49
CA ASP A 23 10.96 11.86 6.83
C ASP A 23 9.77 12.48 6.11
N LEU A 24 8.67 11.75 5.92
CA LEU A 24 7.46 12.24 5.29
C LEU A 24 6.68 13.16 6.25
N SER A 25 6.74 14.46 5.99
CA SER A 25 6.02 15.48 6.74
C SER A 25 5.43 16.53 5.82
N MET A 26 4.33 17.19 6.25
CA MET A 26 3.71 18.27 5.49
C MET A 26 4.70 19.40 5.16
N ARG A 27 5.61 19.71 6.10
CA ARG A 27 6.63 20.75 5.92
C ARG A 27 7.66 20.34 4.85
N ARG A 28 8.13 19.09 4.89
CA ARG A 28 9.07 18.58 3.88
C ARG A 28 8.41 18.51 2.50
N LEU A 29 7.18 17.99 2.44
CA LEU A 29 6.42 17.90 1.20
C LEU A 29 6.21 19.27 0.56
N ALA A 30 5.83 20.29 1.34
CA ALA A 30 5.68 21.66 0.85
C ALA A 30 7.01 22.22 0.29
N ARG A 31 8.12 21.92 0.96
CA ARG A 31 9.46 22.34 0.50
C ARG A 31 9.86 21.68 -0.81
N GLU A 32 9.64 20.37 -0.96
CA GLU A 32 9.96 19.63 -2.20
C GLU A 32 9.06 20.06 -3.37
N LEU A 33 7.82 20.47 -3.09
CA LEU A 33 6.88 21.01 -4.07
C LEU A 33 7.11 22.50 -4.38
N GLU A 34 8.04 23.15 -3.66
CA GLU A 34 8.34 24.59 -3.77
C GLU A 34 7.09 25.47 -3.53
N VAL A 35 6.23 25.07 -2.61
CA VAL A 35 5.02 25.80 -2.24
C VAL A 35 5.03 26.20 -0.76
N GLN A 36 4.21 27.21 -0.41
CA GLN A 36 3.96 27.53 0.99
C GLN A 36 3.16 26.39 1.64
N PRO A 37 3.45 26.02 2.91
CA PRO A 37 2.69 25.00 3.62
C PRO A 37 1.18 25.27 3.63
N SER A 38 0.75 26.53 3.69
CA SER A 38 -0.65 26.93 3.62
C SER A 38 -1.34 26.51 2.32
N ALA A 39 -0.64 26.56 1.18
CA ALA A 39 -1.18 26.11 -0.10
C ALA A 39 -1.40 24.60 -0.10
N LEU A 40 -0.50 23.82 0.51
CA LEU A 40 -0.63 22.37 0.60
C LEU A 40 -1.86 21.98 1.44
N TYR A 41 -2.13 22.69 2.54
CA TYR A 41 -3.28 22.40 3.40
C TYR A 41 -4.66 22.60 2.74
N TRP A 42 -4.74 23.33 1.63
CA TRP A 42 -5.96 23.39 0.81
C TRP A 42 -6.27 22.08 0.08
N HIS A 43 -5.24 21.28 -0.22
CA HIS A 43 -5.38 19.99 -0.91
C HIS A 43 -5.38 18.81 0.05
N VAL A 44 -4.58 18.89 1.11
CA VAL A 44 -4.39 17.80 2.08
C VAL A 44 -4.41 18.40 3.48
N LYS A 45 -5.50 18.17 4.21
CA LYS A 45 -5.78 18.83 5.49
C LYS A 45 -4.78 18.50 6.60
N ASP A 46 -4.26 17.29 6.59
CA ASP A 46 -3.38 16.78 7.64
C ASP A 46 -2.56 15.58 7.13
N LYS A 47 -1.69 15.06 8.00
CA LYS A 47 -0.86 13.88 7.68
C LYS A 47 -1.71 12.64 7.44
N GLN A 48 -2.85 12.45 8.10
CA GLN A 48 -3.72 11.29 7.89
C GLN A 48 -4.32 11.30 6.48
N SER A 49 -4.84 12.45 6.05
CA SER A 49 -5.33 12.67 4.69
C SER A 49 -4.25 12.41 3.63
N LEU A 50 -2.99 12.80 3.92
CA LEU A 50 -1.86 12.50 3.05
C LEU A 50 -1.60 10.99 2.96
N LEU A 51 -1.63 10.28 4.09
CA LEU A 51 -1.41 8.82 4.11
C LEU A 51 -2.49 8.08 3.32
N ILE A 52 -3.76 8.48 3.46
CA ILE A 52 -4.87 7.92 2.66
C ILE A 52 -4.63 8.20 1.17
N LEU A 53 -4.24 9.43 0.81
CA LEU A 53 -3.98 9.81 -0.58
C LEU A 53 -2.86 8.94 -1.21
N ILE A 54 -1.78 8.70 -0.48
CA ILE A 54 -0.68 7.83 -0.92
C ILE A 54 -1.18 6.38 -1.05
N SER A 55 -1.87 5.86 -0.03
CA SER A 55 -2.40 4.49 -0.05
C SER A 55 -3.39 4.25 -1.20
N ARG A 56 -4.23 5.25 -1.52
CA ARG A 56 -5.11 5.23 -2.71
C ARG A 56 -4.33 5.16 -4.01
N SER A 57 -3.20 5.86 -4.10
CA SER A 57 -2.33 5.79 -5.28
C SER A 57 -1.70 4.41 -5.43
N LEU A 58 -1.21 3.81 -4.34
CA LEU A 58 -0.69 2.44 -4.34
C LEU A 58 -1.77 1.43 -4.74
N LYS A 59 -2.98 1.58 -4.19
CA LYS A 59 -4.15 0.78 -4.59
C LYS A 59 -4.46 0.92 -6.07
N ALA A 60 -4.48 2.14 -6.60
CA ALA A 60 -4.78 2.40 -8.01
C ALA A 60 -3.74 1.74 -8.94
N GLU A 61 -2.47 1.69 -8.55
CA GLU A 61 -1.43 0.96 -9.25
C GLU A 61 -1.72 -0.55 -9.28
N VAL A 62 -2.12 -1.13 -8.14
CA VAL A 62 -2.55 -2.54 -8.06
C VAL A 62 -3.76 -2.81 -8.94
N ASP A 63 -4.78 -1.95 -8.89
CA ASP A 63 -6.01 -2.11 -9.68
C ASP A 63 -5.76 -1.97 -11.19
N THR A 64 -4.71 -1.25 -11.59
CA THR A 64 -4.25 -1.17 -12.98
C THR A 64 -3.57 -2.46 -13.42
N LEU A 65 -2.72 -3.03 -12.57
CA LEU A 65 -2.02 -4.29 -12.83
C LEU A 65 -2.98 -5.50 -12.77
N CYS A 66 -3.94 -5.45 -11.84
CA CYS A 66 -4.93 -6.48 -11.60
C CYS A 66 -6.34 -5.87 -11.58
N PRO A 67 -6.99 -5.70 -12.73
CA PRO A 67 -8.37 -5.19 -12.80
C PRO A 67 -9.33 -6.02 -11.94
N GLY A 68 -10.43 -5.38 -11.48
CA GLY A 68 -11.34 -5.91 -10.47
C GLY A 68 -11.91 -7.33 -10.70
N ALA A 69 -11.86 -7.86 -11.92
CA ALA A 69 -12.23 -9.25 -12.25
C ALA A 69 -11.07 -10.25 -12.08
N ALA A 70 -9.86 -9.79 -11.75
CA ALA A 70 -8.68 -10.63 -11.64
C ALA A 70 -8.78 -11.66 -10.51
N ASP A 71 -7.95 -12.70 -10.59
CA ASP A 71 -7.78 -13.68 -9.52
C ASP A 71 -7.25 -13.01 -8.25
N PRO A 72 -7.86 -13.29 -7.07
CA PRO A 72 -7.40 -12.72 -5.80
C PRO A 72 -5.94 -13.00 -5.46
N LEU A 73 -5.40 -14.16 -5.87
CA LEU A 73 -3.99 -14.49 -5.66
C LEU A 73 -3.10 -13.55 -6.50
N ALA A 74 -3.44 -13.33 -7.76
CA ALA A 74 -2.70 -12.41 -8.62
C ALA A 74 -2.74 -10.98 -8.06
N ALA A 75 -3.88 -10.54 -7.55
CA ALA A 75 -4.02 -9.23 -6.91
C ALA A 75 -3.18 -9.09 -5.63
N ALA A 76 -3.12 -10.13 -4.80
CA ALA A 76 -2.27 -10.15 -3.60
C ALA A 76 -0.77 -10.11 -3.96
N MET A 77 -0.37 -10.85 -5.00
CA MET A 77 1.01 -10.80 -5.54
C MET A 77 1.35 -9.41 -6.06
N SER A 78 0.46 -8.79 -6.86
CA SER A 78 0.66 -7.43 -7.36
C SER A 78 0.70 -6.40 -6.24
N LEU A 79 -0.13 -6.54 -5.21
CA LEU A 79 -0.07 -5.67 -4.03
C LEU A 79 1.30 -5.77 -3.36
N ARG A 80 1.80 -7.00 -3.15
CA ARG A 80 3.14 -7.21 -2.61
C ARG A 80 4.20 -6.51 -3.47
N GLU A 81 4.18 -6.70 -4.79
CA GLU A 81 5.15 -6.09 -5.71
C GLU A 81 5.10 -4.56 -5.67
N VAL A 82 3.92 -3.97 -5.68
CA VAL A 82 3.74 -2.50 -5.60
C VAL A 82 4.30 -1.97 -4.29
N LEU A 83 3.99 -2.60 -3.16
CA LEU A 83 4.46 -2.14 -1.85
C LEU A 83 5.98 -2.24 -1.70
N LEU A 84 6.60 -3.24 -2.31
CA LEU A 84 8.06 -3.42 -2.28
C LEU A 84 8.84 -2.40 -3.11
N LYS A 85 8.18 -1.66 -4.02
CA LYS A 85 8.82 -0.56 -4.77
C LYS A 85 9.16 0.63 -3.89
N TYR A 86 8.42 0.81 -2.80
CA TYR A 86 8.53 1.98 -1.93
C TYR A 86 9.04 1.57 -0.55
N ARG A 87 10.02 2.31 -0.04
CA ARG A 87 10.46 2.15 1.34
C ARG A 87 9.28 2.36 2.29
N ASP A 88 9.11 1.51 3.27
CA ASP A 88 7.99 1.53 4.23
C ASP A 88 6.59 1.41 3.58
N GLY A 89 6.50 0.85 2.36
CA GLY A 89 5.26 0.71 1.61
C GLY A 89 4.19 -0.08 2.36
N ALA A 90 4.59 -1.15 3.07
CA ALA A 90 3.66 -1.92 3.90
C ALA A 90 3.11 -1.09 5.07
N GLU A 91 3.95 -0.29 5.73
CA GLU A 91 3.53 0.57 6.84
C GLU A 91 2.56 1.66 6.38
N ILE A 92 2.84 2.31 5.25
CA ILE A 92 1.93 3.29 4.65
C ILE A 92 0.57 2.67 4.35
N MET A 93 0.55 1.51 3.70
CA MET A 93 -0.71 0.84 3.37
C MET A 93 -1.45 0.39 4.64
N LEU A 94 -0.74 -0.09 5.65
CA LEU A 94 -1.32 -0.47 6.95
C LEU A 94 -1.97 0.73 7.64
N LEU A 95 -1.31 1.89 7.65
CA LEU A 95 -1.87 3.13 8.21
C LEU A 95 -3.12 3.57 7.43
N GLY A 96 -3.07 3.59 6.09
CA GLY A 96 -4.23 3.90 5.26
C GLY A 96 -5.39 2.93 5.50
N TYR A 97 -5.12 1.63 5.56
CA TYR A 97 -6.11 0.60 5.85
C TYR A 97 -6.73 0.73 7.24
N SER A 98 -5.94 1.15 8.24
CA SER A 98 -6.44 1.40 9.60
C SER A 98 -7.35 2.62 9.71
N ILE A 99 -7.19 3.59 8.79
CA ILE A 99 -8.00 4.82 8.77
C ILE A 99 -9.28 4.61 7.93
N ASP A 100 -9.13 4.12 6.72
CA ASP A 100 -10.23 3.90 5.78
C ASP A 100 -10.01 2.67 4.89
N PRO A 101 -10.40 1.48 5.36
CA PRO A 101 -10.23 0.23 4.61
C PRO A 101 -10.89 0.24 3.23
N ALA A 102 -12.08 0.87 3.10
CA ALA A 102 -12.82 0.87 1.85
C ALA A 102 -12.09 1.63 0.74
N GLU A 103 -11.43 2.71 1.09
CA GLU A 103 -10.71 3.58 0.16
C GLU A 103 -9.42 2.97 -0.38
N VAL A 104 -8.79 2.07 0.39
CA VAL A 104 -7.43 1.60 0.08
C VAL A 104 -7.34 0.11 -0.25
N THR A 105 -8.42 -0.65 -0.09
CA THR A 105 -8.43 -2.07 -0.47
C THR A 105 -8.50 -2.23 -1.99
N PRO A 106 -7.57 -2.96 -2.62
CA PRO A 106 -7.64 -3.27 -4.05
C PRO A 106 -8.97 -3.94 -4.43
N GLN A 107 -9.52 -3.59 -5.60
CA GLN A 107 -10.85 -4.05 -6.04
C GLN A 107 -11.02 -5.57 -6.04
N ALA A 108 -9.98 -6.30 -6.44
CA ALA A 108 -9.99 -7.76 -6.46
C ALA A 108 -10.01 -8.41 -5.06
N LEU A 109 -9.66 -7.64 -4.01
CA LEU A 109 -9.52 -8.12 -2.63
C LEU A 109 -10.60 -7.57 -1.68
N THR A 110 -11.61 -6.89 -2.18
CA THR A 110 -12.68 -6.30 -1.36
C THR A 110 -13.55 -7.33 -0.65
N ALA A 111 -14.18 -6.91 0.46
CA ALA A 111 -15.12 -7.74 1.22
C ALA A 111 -16.33 -8.19 0.38
N ASP A 112 -16.80 -7.37 -0.55
CA ASP A 112 -17.91 -7.71 -1.46
C ASP A 112 -17.58 -8.90 -2.36
N ARG A 113 -16.31 -9.07 -2.70
CA ARG A 113 -15.85 -10.18 -3.55
C ARG A 113 -15.48 -11.44 -2.77
N LEU A 114 -14.80 -11.27 -1.66
CA LEU A 114 -14.19 -12.38 -0.91
C LEU A 114 -14.97 -12.75 0.37
N GLY A 115 -15.78 -11.85 0.88
CA GLY A 115 -16.29 -11.87 2.26
C GLY A 115 -15.30 -11.14 3.18
N ALA A 116 -15.83 -10.57 4.27
CA ALA A 116 -15.07 -9.69 5.15
C ALA A 116 -13.84 -10.38 5.77
N GLU A 117 -14.01 -11.59 6.28
CA GLU A 117 -12.93 -12.34 6.95
C GLU A 117 -11.78 -12.66 6.00
N LEU A 118 -12.09 -13.14 4.79
CA LEU A 118 -11.06 -13.49 3.81
C LEU A 118 -10.37 -12.26 3.24
N SER A 119 -11.13 -11.19 2.96
CA SER A 119 -10.58 -9.91 2.53
C SER A 119 -9.57 -9.37 3.55
N GLN A 120 -9.97 -9.32 4.82
CA GLN A 120 -9.08 -8.90 5.91
C GLN A 120 -7.87 -9.84 6.05
N GLY A 121 -8.09 -11.14 6.00
CA GLY A 121 -7.04 -12.14 6.13
C GLY A 121 -5.96 -12.03 5.07
N ILE A 122 -6.35 -11.91 3.79
CA ILE A 122 -5.40 -11.80 2.67
C ILE A 122 -4.63 -10.48 2.71
N LEU A 123 -5.29 -9.38 3.08
CA LEU A 123 -4.64 -8.09 3.24
C LEU A 123 -3.63 -8.10 4.39
N THR A 124 -4.03 -8.60 5.57
CA THR A 124 -3.14 -8.70 6.73
C THR A 124 -1.92 -9.60 6.44
N LEU A 125 -2.15 -10.73 5.77
CA LEU A 125 -1.06 -11.63 5.34
C LEU A 125 -0.10 -10.90 4.40
N THR A 126 -0.61 -10.17 3.42
CA THR A 126 0.20 -9.45 2.43
C THR A 126 1.03 -8.35 3.11
N LEU A 127 0.40 -7.52 3.92
CA LEU A 127 1.06 -6.42 4.62
C LEU A 127 2.14 -6.95 5.58
N GLY A 128 1.84 -8.00 6.35
CA GLY A 128 2.78 -8.61 7.26
C GLY A 128 3.99 -9.23 6.53
N ALA A 129 3.76 -9.96 5.44
CA ALA A 129 4.82 -10.54 4.62
C ALA A 129 5.74 -9.47 4.03
N VAL A 130 5.17 -8.40 3.47
CA VAL A 130 5.95 -7.28 2.91
C VAL A 130 6.73 -6.55 4.00
N ALA A 131 6.13 -6.29 5.17
CA ALA A 131 6.82 -5.63 6.28
C ALA A 131 8.02 -6.44 6.76
N VAL A 132 7.87 -7.76 6.88
CA VAL A 132 8.99 -8.66 7.25
C VAL A 132 10.09 -8.62 6.18
N GLU A 133 9.74 -8.66 4.91
CA GLU A 133 10.71 -8.60 3.81
C GLU A 133 11.44 -7.25 3.78
N GLN A 134 10.74 -6.13 3.94
CA GLN A 134 11.32 -4.80 3.99
C GLN A 134 12.28 -4.65 5.17
N ASN A 135 11.90 -5.16 6.35
CA ASN A 135 12.78 -5.15 7.53
C ASN A 135 14.01 -6.05 7.34
N ARG A 136 13.87 -7.23 6.73
CA ARG A 136 15.02 -8.08 6.42
C ARG A 136 16.02 -7.36 5.51
N ARG A 137 15.55 -6.69 4.47
CA ARG A 137 16.39 -5.88 3.59
C ARG A 137 17.09 -4.75 4.34
N LEU A 138 16.38 -4.09 5.27
CA LEU A 138 16.95 -3.03 6.11
C LEU A 138 18.07 -3.52 7.01
N PHE A 139 17.96 -4.75 7.54
CA PHE A 139 18.96 -5.37 8.40
C PHE A 139 19.96 -6.27 7.64
N GLU A 140 20.01 -6.15 6.29
CA GLU A 140 20.89 -6.94 5.43
C GLU A 140 20.72 -8.46 5.60
N VAL A 141 19.53 -8.90 5.99
CA VAL A 141 19.15 -10.32 6.06
C VAL A 141 18.54 -10.72 4.71
N ASP A 142 19.04 -11.78 4.12
CA ASP A 142 18.55 -12.27 2.84
C ASP A 142 17.04 -12.61 2.91
N PRO A 143 16.20 -11.99 2.08
CA PRO A 143 14.79 -12.33 1.97
C PRO A 143 14.53 -13.56 1.10
N ALA A 144 15.51 -14.47 0.93
CA ALA A 144 15.39 -15.68 0.13
C ALA A 144 14.03 -16.35 0.34
N ASP A 145 13.42 -16.82 -0.73
CA ASP A 145 12.13 -17.52 -0.77
C ASP A 145 10.90 -16.69 -0.30
N ALA A 146 11.06 -15.38 -0.02
CA ALA A 146 9.96 -14.57 0.51
C ALA A 146 8.76 -14.51 -0.45
N ALA A 147 9.02 -14.39 -1.76
CA ALA A 147 7.96 -14.36 -2.77
C ALA A 147 7.25 -15.71 -2.90
N GLU A 148 8.01 -16.81 -2.94
CA GLU A 148 7.47 -18.17 -3.05
C GLU A 148 6.66 -18.54 -1.81
N ASN A 149 7.19 -18.29 -0.62
CA ASN A 149 6.51 -18.52 0.64
C ASN A 149 5.24 -17.70 0.77
N PHE A 150 5.28 -16.43 0.38
CA PHE A 150 4.08 -15.60 0.36
C PHE A 150 3.03 -16.16 -0.59
N GLY A 151 3.40 -16.48 -1.83
CA GLY A 151 2.48 -17.04 -2.83
C GLY A 151 1.84 -18.35 -2.36
N ALA A 152 2.60 -19.26 -1.76
CA ALA A 152 2.09 -20.50 -1.20
C ALA A 152 1.09 -20.27 -0.07
N ASN A 153 1.41 -19.38 0.88
CA ASN A 153 0.54 -19.04 2.01
C ASN A 153 -0.74 -18.33 1.57
N ALA A 154 -0.66 -17.38 0.65
CA ALA A 154 -1.81 -16.68 0.09
C ALA A 154 -2.75 -17.64 -0.66
N ALA A 155 -2.18 -18.54 -1.48
CA ALA A 155 -2.95 -19.56 -2.18
C ALA A 155 -3.61 -20.54 -1.21
N HIS A 156 -2.94 -20.92 -0.13
CA HIS A 156 -3.51 -21.78 0.90
C HIS A 156 -4.70 -21.11 1.58
N LEU A 157 -4.56 -19.87 2.03
CA LEU A 157 -5.63 -19.08 2.66
C LEU A 157 -6.87 -19.00 1.74
N LEU A 158 -6.66 -18.66 0.47
CA LEU A 158 -7.74 -18.54 -0.52
C LEU A 158 -8.45 -19.86 -0.82
N ARG A 159 -7.73 -20.99 -0.82
CA ARG A 159 -8.33 -22.33 -1.01
C ARG A 159 -9.13 -22.76 0.21
N SER A 160 -8.59 -22.60 1.41
CA SER A 160 -9.23 -23.03 2.66
C SER A 160 -10.60 -22.34 2.86
N ALA A 161 -10.71 -21.07 2.51
CA ALA A 161 -11.97 -20.33 2.59
C ALA A 161 -13.03 -20.80 1.56
N ARG A 162 -12.62 -21.37 0.42
CA ARG A 162 -13.57 -21.94 -0.57
C ARG A 162 -14.19 -23.26 -0.12
N THR A 163 -13.49 -24.02 0.71
CA THR A 163 -13.94 -25.34 1.19
C THR A 163 -14.95 -25.23 2.34
N GLN A 164 -15.07 -24.08 2.96
CA GLN A 164 -15.99 -23.82 4.08
C GLN A 164 -17.34 -23.22 3.68
N ARG A 165 -17.55 -22.96 2.39
CA ARG A 165 -18.82 -22.50 1.80
C ARG A 165 -19.55 -23.66 1.09
#